data_43c93c276fa4a72a8ec135d2f55cbeff
#
_entry.id   43c93c276fa4a72a8ec135d2f55cbeff
#
_cell.length_a   1.000
_cell.length_b   1.000
_cell.length_c   1.000
_cell.angle_alpha   90.00
_cell.angle_beta   90.00
_cell.angle_gamma   90.00
#
_symmetry.space_group_name_H-M   'P 1'
#
loop_
_entity.id
_entity.type
_entity.pdbx_description
1 polymer ?
#
loop_
_entity_poly.entity_id
_entity_poly.type
_entity_poly.pdbx_seq_one_letter_code
_entity_poly.pdbx_strand_id
1 'polypeptide(L)'
;MVADYYYQLTTATVRRYDKEHLILGTRLHDWSKYNQKVVEACARYCDLVSVNYYARWQPEADFLANLKVWCGAKPFLVSEFYIKAEDASYQGTGYANTEGGGWLVDTQKNRGEFYQKFCLRLLETRNCVGWVHFEYNDGYDSNGKASNKGVVSIEYEPYESFLSHMRQLNLSVHSLIDYNDTKSVQ
;
A
#
# COMPACT_ATOMS: atom_id res chain seq x y z
N MET A 1 24.47 5.81 11.69
CA MET A 1 24.26 5.41 10.28
C MET A 1 23.53 6.55 9.57
N VAL A 2 23.66 6.67 8.22
CA VAL A 2 23.03 7.78 7.46
C VAL A 2 21.50 7.84 7.69
N ALA A 3 20.81 6.71 7.64
CA ALA A 3 19.37 6.67 7.86
C ALA A 3 18.96 7.13 9.28
N ASP A 4 19.73 6.77 10.31
CA ASP A 4 19.48 7.24 11.68
C ASP A 4 19.56 8.77 11.77
N TYR A 5 20.64 9.35 11.23
CA TYR A 5 20.83 10.80 11.23
C TYR A 5 19.72 11.50 10.43
N TYR A 6 19.35 10.94 9.28
CA TYR A 6 18.28 11.49 8.45
C TYR A 6 16.95 11.57 9.20
N TYR A 7 16.49 10.44 9.76
CA TYR A 7 15.20 10.43 10.47
C TYR A 7 15.25 11.26 11.76
N GLN A 8 16.35 11.20 12.50
CA GLN A 8 16.51 12.04 13.69
C GLN A 8 16.39 13.53 13.36
N LEU A 9 17.11 13.99 12.35
CA LEU A 9 17.14 15.40 11.96
C LEU A 9 15.77 15.86 11.41
N THR A 10 15.19 15.10 10.48
CA THR A 10 13.94 15.47 9.82
C THR A 10 12.77 15.47 10.79
N THR A 11 12.62 14.42 11.60
CA THR A 11 11.53 14.36 12.60
C THR A 11 11.68 15.42 13.68
N ALA A 12 12.88 15.64 14.22
CA ALA A 12 13.12 16.70 15.19
C ALA A 12 12.79 18.09 14.62
N THR A 13 13.09 18.31 13.32
CA THR A 13 12.76 19.57 12.66
C THR A 13 11.24 19.75 12.50
N VAL A 14 10.53 18.73 12.01
CA VAL A 14 9.06 18.77 11.87
C VAL A 14 8.41 19.03 13.24
N ARG A 15 8.85 18.34 14.30
CA ARG A 15 8.27 18.48 15.65
C ARG A 15 8.46 19.87 16.30
N ARG A 16 9.33 20.71 15.78
CA ARG A 16 9.41 22.13 16.21
C ARG A 16 8.18 22.93 15.78
N TYR A 17 7.54 22.54 14.67
CA TYR A 17 6.43 23.28 14.06
C TYR A 17 5.10 22.54 14.19
N ASP A 18 5.15 21.21 14.18
CA ASP A 18 3.97 20.36 14.24
C ASP A 18 4.16 19.23 15.27
N LYS A 19 3.38 19.29 16.34
CA LYS A 19 3.39 18.32 17.42
C LYS A 19 2.22 17.33 17.37
N GLU A 20 1.22 17.63 16.57
CA GLU A 20 -0.07 16.93 16.58
C GLU A 20 -0.17 15.85 15.49
N HIS A 21 0.32 16.14 14.27
CA HIS A 21 0.20 15.18 13.16
C HIS A 21 1.22 14.05 13.27
N LEU A 22 0.82 12.86 12.79
CA LEU A 22 1.70 11.70 12.73
C LEU A 22 2.78 11.87 11.64
N ILE A 23 4.00 11.49 11.98
CA ILE A 23 5.11 11.38 11.01
C ILE A 23 5.17 9.94 10.51
N LEU A 24 4.81 9.76 9.23
CA LEU A 24 4.64 8.43 8.61
C LEU A 24 5.93 7.86 7.99
N GLY A 25 7.06 8.51 8.16
CA GLY A 25 8.32 8.12 7.52
C GLY A 25 8.40 8.55 6.05
N THR A 26 9.10 7.77 5.23
CA THR A 26 9.46 8.13 3.85
C THR A 26 8.87 7.20 2.78
N ARG A 27 7.83 6.43 3.09
CA ARG A 27 7.24 5.46 2.17
C ARG A 27 8.31 4.57 1.53
N LEU A 28 8.97 3.74 2.38
CA LEU A 28 10.10 2.91 1.98
C LEU A 28 9.74 2.05 0.76
N HIS A 29 10.54 2.19 -0.30
CA HIS A 29 10.30 1.53 -1.58
C HIS A 29 11.51 0.68 -1.97
N ASP A 30 11.31 -0.26 -2.91
CA ASP A 30 12.33 -1.13 -3.46
C ASP A 30 13.21 -1.77 -2.38
N TRP A 31 14.53 -1.78 -2.52
CA TRP A 31 15.46 -2.40 -1.56
C TRP A 31 15.39 -1.78 -0.16
N SER A 32 14.99 -0.53 -0.02
CA SER A 32 14.99 0.16 1.28
C SER A 32 14.02 -0.47 2.29
N LYS A 33 12.86 -0.99 1.85
CA LYS A 33 11.91 -1.68 2.72
C LYS A 33 12.40 -3.06 3.20
N TYR A 34 13.38 -3.64 2.51
CA TYR A 34 14.03 -4.91 2.90
C TYR A 34 15.31 -4.71 3.70
N ASN A 35 15.70 -3.47 3.97
CA ASN A 35 16.91 -3.16 4.74
C ASN A 35 16.56 -2.94 6.20
N GLN A 36 16.88 -3.92 7.07
CA GLN A 36 16.62 -3.89 8.50
C GLN A 36 17.04 -2.55 9.14
N LYS A 37 18.25 -2.09 8.89
CA LYS A 37 18.79 -0.88 9.53
C LYS A 37 18.03 0.39 9.13
N VAL A 38 17.49 0.43 7.90
CA VAL A 38 16.67 1.57 7.42
C VAL A 38 15.30 1.53 8.07
N VAL A 39 14.66 0.36 8.13
CA VAL A 39 13.35 0.17 8.77
C VAL A 39 13.43 0.48 10.27
N GLU A 40 14.42 -0.05 10.98
CA GLU A 40 14.64 0.23 12.42
C GLU A 40 14.89 1.71 12.69
N ALA A 41 15.65 2.40 11.83
CA ALA A 41 15.88 3.84 11.96
C ALA A 41 14.57 4.62 11.76
N CYS A 42 13.77 4.27 10.75
CA CYS A 42 12.45 4.87 10.56
C CYS A 42 11.55 4.64 11.78
N ALA A 43 11.44 3.40 12.25
CA ALA A 43 10.61 3.05 13.41
C ALA A 43 11.03 3.77 14.71
N ARG A 44 12.33 4.06 14.86
CA ARG A 44 12.86 4.74 16.06
C ARG A 44 12.38 6.19 16.16
N TYR A 45 12.31 6.89 15.04
CA TYR A 45 12.07 8.34 15.04
C TYR A 45 10.68 8.75 14.53
N CYS A 46 10.03 7.92 13.71
CA CYS A 46 8.69 8.19 13.20
C CYS A 46 7.60 7.55 14.08
N ASP A 47 6.36 7.96 13.88
CA ASP A 47 5.22 7.42 14.62
C ASP A 47 4.79 6.05 14.10
N LEU A 48 5.00 5.82 12.79
CA LEU A 48 4.84 4.53 12.14
C LEU A 48 5.81 4.39 10.96
N VAL A 49 5.90 3.18 10.41
CA VAL A 49 6.69 2.90 9.21
C VAL A 49 5.76 2.77 8.01
N SER A 50 5.98 3.56 6.95
CA SER A 50 5.24 3.41 5.70
C SER A 50 6.09 2.74 4.62
N VAL A 51 5.48 1.82 3.86
CA VAL A 51 6.13 1.07 2.79
C VAL A 51 5.30 1.07 1.50
N ASN A 52 5.94 1.23 0.34
CA ASN A 52 5.33 0.99 -0.95
C ASN A 52 5.60 -0.47 -1.35
N TYR A 53 4.55 -1.22 -1.70
CA TYR A 53 4.67 -2.66 -1.93
C TYR A 53 4.08 -3.07 -3.27
N TYR A 54 4.95 -3.33 -4.24
CA TYR A 54 4.59 -3.67 -5.62
C TYR A 54 5.10 -5.04 -6.06
N ALA A 55 4.68 -5.47 -7.23
CA ALA A 55 5.15 -6.65 -7.94
C ALA A 55 4.97 -7.97 -7.16
N ARG A 56 3.90 -8.06 -6.35
CA ARG A 56 3.51 -9.27 -5.64
C ARG A 56 2.00 -9.36 -5.57
N TRP A 57 1.49 -10.59 -5.70
CA TRP A 57 0.06 -10.87 -5.58
C TRP A 57 -0.47 -10.67 -4.14
N GLN A 58 0.39 -10.89 -3.18
CA GLN A 58 0.14 -10.60 -1.76
C GLN A 58 1.47 -10.32 -1.07
N PRO A 59 1.48 -9.63 0.07
CA PRO A 59 2.70 -9.45 0.85
C PRO A 59 3.31 -10.78 1.28
N GLU A 60 4.62 -10.93 1.06
CA GLU A 60 5.37 -12.14 1.36
C GLU A 60 5.45 -12.37 2.88
N ALA A 61 5.31 -13.63 3.31
CA ALA A 61 5.30 -13.98 4.74
C ALA A 61 6.59 -13.55 5.45
N ASP A 62 7.75 -13.79 4.83
CA ASP A 62 9.06 -13.42 5.40
C ASP A 62 9.22 -11.90 5.49
N PHE A 63 8.73 -11.15 4.50
CA PHE A 63 8.73 -9.69 4.56
C PHE A 63 7.90 -9.18 5.74
N LEU A 64 6.67 -9.69 5.91
CA LEU A 64 5.79 -9.30 7.01
C LEU A 64 6.36 -9.69 8.38
N ALA A 65 6.97 -10.87 8.49
CA ALA A 65 7.63 -11.32 9.72
C ALA A 65 8.83 -10.41 10.08
N ASN A 66 9.67 -10.10 9.09
CA ASN A 66 10.79 -9.19 9.28
C ASN A 66 10.31 -7.78 9.66
N LEU A 67 9.31 -7.25 8.95
CA LEU A 67 8.77 -5.92 9.22
C LEU A 67 8.22 -5.81 10.65
N LYS A 68 7.52 -6.86 11.13
CA LYS A 68 7.04 -6.94 12.51
C LYS A 68 8.18 -6.84 13.53
N VAL A 69 9.29 -7.53 13.28
CA VAL A 69 10.48 -7.50 14.16
C VAL A 69 11.16 -6.14 14.10
N TRP A 70 11.41 -5.61 12.91
CA TRP A 70 12.17 -4.38 12.70
C TRP A 70 11.42 -3.11 13.11
N CYS A 71 10.11 -3.11 13.01
CA CYS A 71 9.26 -2.02 13.51
C CYS A 71 9.16 -2.02 15.04
N GLY A 72 9.44 -3.15 15.72
CA GLY A 72 9.27 -3.26 17.16
C GLY A 72 7.81 -3.01 17.57
N ALA A 73 7.61 -2.05 18.48
CA ALA A 73 6.27 -1.64 18.93
C ALA A 73 5.53 -0.69 17.98
N LYS A 74 6.18 -0.24 16.90
CA LYS A 74 5.55 0.68 15.96
C LYS A 74 4.68 -0.05 14.95
N PRO A 75 3.51 0.49 14.61
CA PRO A 75 2.71 -0.04 13.51
C PRO A 75 3.34 0.31 12.15
N PHE A 76 2.84 -0.35 11.10
CA PHE A 76 3.20 -0.01 9.74
C PHE A 76 1.97 0.28 8.87
N LEU A 77 2.19 0.99 7.76
CA LEU A 77 1.21 1.33 6.73
C LEU A 77 1.75 0.89 5.37
N VAL A 78 0.92 0.25 4.55
CA VAL A 78 1.23 0.09 3.12
C VAL A 78 0.72 1.33 2.40
N SER A 79 1.63 2.21 2.00
CA SER A 79 1.30 3.53 1.44
C SER A 79 1.06 3.54 -0.05
N GLU A 80 1.45 2.47 -0.76
CA GLU A 80 1.13 2.28 -2.17
C GLU A 80 1.15 0.79 -2.54
N PHE A 81 0.14 0.35 -3.28
CA PHE A 81 0.06 -0.92 -3.98
C PHE A 81 -1.01 -0.85 -5.07
N TYR A 82 -0.86 -1.62 -6.15
CA TYR A 82 -1.87 -1.75 -7.21
C TYR A 82 -1.56 -2.94 -8.12
N ILE A 83 -2.54 -3.31 -8.93
CA ILE A 83 -2.39 -4.06 -10.17
C ILE A 83 -3.23 -3.42 -11.27
N LYS A 84 -2.98 -3.79 -12.52
CA LYS A 84 -3.62 -3.26 -13.72
C LYS A 84 -4.57 -4.28 -14.33
N ALA A 85 -5.56 -3.84 -15.13
CA ALA A 85 -6.44 -4.73 -15.89
C ALA A 85 -6.41 -4.41 -17.39
N GLU A 86 -6.61 -5.45 -18.23
CA GLU A 86 -6.62 -5.33 -19.68
C GLU A 86 -7.91 -4.72 -20.21
N ASP A 87 -9.02 -4.86 -19.49
CA ASP A 87 -10.34 -4.36 -19.89
C ASP A 87 -10.52 -2.83 -19.75
N ALA A 88 -9.49 -2.12 -19.28
CA ALA A 88 -9.49 -0.66 -19.27
C ALA A 88 -9.25 -0.09 -20.68
N SER A 89 -10.03 0.93 -21.04
CA SER A 89 -9.90 1.59 -22.34
C SER A 89 -10.23 3.08 -22.25
N TYR A 90 -9.73 3.83 -23.23
CA TYR A 90 -10.03 5.24 -23.44
C TYR A 90 -10.35 5.49 -24.90
N GLN A 91 -11.50 6.09 -25.19
CA GLN A 91 -11.97 6.36 -26.56
C GLN A 91 -11.91 5.14 -27.49
N GLY A 92 -12.26 3.95 -26.97
CA GLY A 92 -12.25 2.70 -27.71
C GLY A 92 -10.86 2.06 -27.91
N THR A 93 -9.81 2.65 -27.36
CA THR A 93 -8.46 2.13 -27.42
C THR A 93 -8.09 1.54 -26.06
N GLY A 94 -7.68 0.26 -26.04
CA GLY A 94 -7.20 -0.40 -24.80
C GLY A 94 -5.94 0.27 -24.25
N TYR A 95 -5.77 0.22 -22.96
CA TYR A 95 -4.59 0.76 -22.29
C TYR A 95 -3.35 -0.07 -22.57
N ALA A 96 -2.23 0.58 -22.80
CA ALA A 96 -0.96 -0.11 -23.06
C ALA A 96 -0.40 -0.83 -21.82
N ASN A 97 -0.63 -0.29 -20.63
CA ASN A 97 -0.23 -0.87 -19.34
C ASN A 97 1.27 -1.24 -19.24
N THR A 98 2.15 -0.55 -19.95
CA THR A 98 3.56 -0.93 -20.14
C THR A 98 4.47 -0.59 -18.97
N GLU A 99 4.07 0.33 -18.10
CA GLU A 99 4.90 0.80 -16.99
C GLU A 99 4.33 0.44 -15.61
N GLY A 100 5.23 0.48 -14.63
CA GLY A 100 4.93 0.32 -13.21
C GLY A 100 5.01 -1.11 -12.72
N GLY A 101 5.15 -1.26 -11.40
CA GLY A 101 5.39 -2.54 -10.72
C GLY A 101 4.16 -3.41 -10.50
N GLY A 102 2.97 -2.99 -10.91
CA GLY A 102 1.75 -3.79 -10.79
C GLY A 102 1.63 -4.85 -11.88
N TRP A 103 1.13 -6.04 -11.53
CA TRP A 103 0.80 -7.07 -12.51
C TRP A 103 -0.39 -6.67 -13.37
N LEU A 104 -0.58 -7.37 -14.47
CA LEU A 104 -1.71 -7.23 -15.38
C LEU A 104 -2.65 -8.41 -15.17
N VAL A 105 -3.95 -8.14 -15.00
CA VAL A 105 -5.03 -9.13 -14.92
C VAL A 105 -6.08 -8.84 -15.99
N ASP A 106 -6.98 -9.78 -16.24
CA ASP A 106 -7.92 -9.66 -17.36
C ASP A 106 -8.97 -8.55 -17.13
N THR A 107 -9.48 -8.40 -15.90
CA THR A 107 -10.66 -7.55 -15.64
C THR A 107 -10.55 -6.70 -14.37
N GLN A 108 -11.38 -5.65 -14.30
CA GLN A 108 -11.56 -4.84 -13.09
C GLN A 108 -12.08 -5.67 -11.91
N LYS A 109 -12.83 -6.75 -12.17
CA LYS A 109 -13.23 -7.70 -11.14
C LYS A 109 -12.00 -8.38 -10.52
N ASN A 110 -11.06 -8.85 -11.32
CA ASN A 110 -9.83 -9.47 -10.82
C ASN A 110 -8.97 -8.48 -10.05
N ARG A 111 -8.98 -7.18 -10.41
CA ARG A 111 -8.36 -6.14 -9.58
C ARG A 111 -9.00 -6.07 -8.19
N GLY A 112 -10.33 -6.17 -8.13
CA GLY A 112 -11.08 -6.20 -6.87
C GLY A 112 -10.74 -7.41 -6.00
N GLU A 113 -10.68 -8.60 -6.59
CA GLU A 113 -10.27 -9.84 -5.91
C GLU A 113 -8.84 -9.76 -5.39
N PHE A 114 -7.92 -9.19 -6.18
CA PHE A 114 -6.56 -8.90 -5.72
C PHE A 114 -6.56 -7.96 -4.51
N TYR A 115 -7.28 -6.84 -4.59
CA TYR A 115 -7.36 -5.87 -3.49
C TYR A 115 -7.79 -6.54 -2.19
N GLN A 116 -8.87 -7.32 -2.24
CA GLN A 116 -9.36 -8.04 -1.06
C GLN A 116 -8.33 -9.01 -0.51
N LYS A 117 -7.73 -9.84 -1.35
CA LYS A 117 -6.72 -10.81 -0.94
C LYS A 117 -5.48 -10.14 -0.32
N PHE A 118 -5.00 -9.08 -0.96
CA PHE A 118 -3.84 -8.32 -0.49
C PHE A 118 -4.09 -7.69 0.88
N CYS A 119 -5.22 -7.01 1.05
CA CYS A 119 -5.57 -6.32 2.28
C CYS A 119 -5.92 -7.28 3.43
N LEU A 120 -6.58 -8.41 3.15
CA LEU A 120 -6.82 -9.47 4.15
C LEU A 120 -5.49 -9.98 4.71
N ARG A 121 -4.48 -10.18 3.85
CA ARG A 121 -3.15 -10.59 4.29
C ARG A 121 -2.48 -9.55 5.20
N LEU A 122 -2.73 -8.27 4.98
CA LEU A 122 -2.25 -7.19 5.86
C LEU A 122 -2.97 -7.20 7.21
N LEU A 123 -4.27 -7.42 7.25
CA LEU A 123 -5.06 -7.51 8.49
C LEU A 123 -4.58 -8.65 9.39
N GLU A 124 -4.16 -9.78 8.83
CA GLU A 124 -3.63 -10.92 9.58
C GLU A 124 -2.36 -10.58 10.39
N THR A 125 -1.62 -9.53 10.02
CA THR A 125 -0.38 -9.13 10.69
C THR A 125 -0.60 -8.50 12.05
N ARG A 126 -1.79 -7.90 12.28
CA ARG A 126 -2.20 -7.16 13.50
C ARG A 126 -1.39 -5.92 13.85
N ASN A 127 -0.34 -5.63 13.11
CA ASN A 127 0.44 -4.40 13.26
C ASN A 127 0.40 -3.51 12.01
N CYS A 128 -0.33 -3.91 10.96
CA CYS A 128 -0.70 -3.04 9.85
C CYS A 128 -1.91 -2.18 10.25
N VAL A 129 -1.76 -0.86 10.22
CA VAL A 129 -2.83 0.09 10.62
C VAL A 129 -3.58 0.68 9.43
N GLY A 130 -3.20 0.32 8.20
CA GLY A 130 -3.90 0.77 7.02
C GLY A 130 -3.15 0.52 5.72
N TRP A 131 -3.82 0.86 4.63
CA TRP A 131 -3.28 0.76 3.28
C TRP A 131 -3.87 1.83 2.38
N VAL A 132 -3.11 2.25 1.37
CA VAL A 132 -3.51 3.24 0.37
C VAL A 132 -3.30 2.65 -1.01
N HIS A 133 -4.38 2.55 -1.78
CA HIS A 133 -4.30 2.13 -3.18
C HIS A 133 -3.65 3.22 -4.04
N PHE A 134 -2.77 2.85 -4.93
CA PHE A 134 -2.17 3.73 -5.92
C PHE A 134 -2.77 3.41 -7.31
N GLU A 135 -3.58 4.31 -7.89
CA GLU A 135 -3.80 5.69 -7.50
C GLU A 135 -5.29 6.08 -7.61
N TYR A 136 -5.63 7.38 -7.58
CA TYR A 136 -7.03 7.80 -7.66
C TYR A 136 -7.58 7.67 -9.09
N ASN A 137 -6.94 8.29 -10.07
CA ASN A 137 -7.35 8.23 -11.47
C ASN A 137 -6.28 7.58 -12.34
N ASP A 138 -6.71 6.93 -13.41
CA ASP A 138 -5.80 6.50 -14.46
C ASP A 138 -5.10 7.70 -15.10
N GLY A 139 -3.91 7.45 -15.63
CA GLY A 139 -3.11 8.47 -16.27
C GLY A 139 -2.26 7.93 -17.40
N TYR A 140 -1.46 8.80 -17.98
CA TYR A 140 -0.47 8.43 -18.99
C TYR A 140 0.88 8.17 -18.31
N ASP A 141 1.57 7.15 -18.79
CA ASP A 141 2.94 6.88 -18.39
C ASP A 141 3.94 7.88 -19.02
N SER A 142 5.22 7.75 -18.69
CA SER A 142 6.27 8.64 -19.20
C SER A 142 6.43 8.63 -20.73
N ASN A 143 5.89 7.60 -21.40
CA ASN A 143 5.89 7.46 -22.86
C ASN A 143 4.56 7.93 -23.50
N GLY A 144 3.69 8.54 -22.72
CA GLY A 144 2.37 9.00 -23.18
C GLY A 144 1.37 7.87 -23.43
N LYS A 145 1.58 6.69 -22.83
CA LYS A 145 0.68 5.54 -22.94
C LYS A 145 -0.19 5.41 -21.71
N ALA A 146 -1.49 5.15 -21.92
CA ALA A 146 -2.43 4.98 -20.81
C ALA A 146 -2.13 3.73 -19.96
N SER A 147 -2.28 3.87 -18.65
CA SER A 147 -2.03 2.83 -17.64
C SER A 147 -3.14 2.77 -16.60
N ASN A 148 -3.70 1.56 -16.39
CA ASN A 148 -4.81 1.33 -15.46
C ASN A 148 -4.31 1.11 -14.03
N LYS A 149 -4.16 2.20 -13.30
CA LYS A 149 -3.76 2.20 -11.88
C LYS A 149 -4.87 2.76 -10.98
N GLY A 150 -5.71 3.62 -11.53
CA GLY A 150 -6.74 4.38 -10.84
C GLY A 150 -7.91 3.54 -10.34
N VAL A 151 -8.68 4.12 -9.44
CA VAL A 151 -10.02 3.66 -9.05
C VAL A 151 -11.08 4.23 -10.00
N VAL A 152 -10.72 5.25 -10.76
CA VAL A 152 -11.50 5.84 -11.85
C VAL A 152 -10.64 5.89 -13.12
N SER A 153 -11.30 5.97 -14.27
CA SER A 153 -10.65 6.08 -15.59
C SER A 153 -10.01 7.47 -15.80
N ILE A 154 -9.34 7.65 -16.94
CA ILE A 154 -8.83 8.96 -17.39
C ILE A 154 -9.98 10.00 -17.52
N GLU A 155 -11.20 9.53 -17.81
CA GLU A 155 -12.40 10.38 -17.90
C GLU A 155 -13.12 10.54 -16.55
N TYR A 156 -12.49 10.07 -15.46
CA TYR A 156 -13.05 10.07 -14.10
C TYR A 156 -14.30 9.19 -13.93
N GLU A 157 -14.52 8.23 -14.83
CA GLU A 157 -15.59 7.26 -14.68
C GLU A 157 -15.15 6.13 -13.72
N PRO A 158 -15.98 5.77 -12.71
CA PRO A 158 -15.62 4.80 -11.71
C PRO A 158 -15.57 3.37 -12.27
N TYR A 159 -14.57 2.61 -11.87
CA TYR A 159 -14.51 1.17 -12.12
C TYR A 159 -15.37 0.41 -11.10
N GLU A 160 -16.70 0.41 -11.31
CA GLU A 160 -17.67 -0.09 -10.33
C GLU A 160 -17.41 -1.53 -9.88
N SER A 161 -16.98 -2.41 -10.78
CA SER A 161 -16.64 -3.78 -10.43
C SER A 161 -15.45 -3.86 -9.45
N PHE A 162 -14.43 -3.04 -9.65
CA PHE A 162 -13.29 -2.91 -8.74
C PHE A 162 -13.72 -2.26 -7.41
N LEU A 163 -14.40 -1.12 -7.48
CA LEU A 163 -14.84 -0.36 -6.32
C LEU A 163 -15.80 -1.11 -5.40
N SER A 164 -16.65 -1.97 -5.96
CA SER A 164 -17.56 -2.81 -5.16
C SER A 164 -16.79 -3.76 -4.22
N HIS A 165 -15.70 -4.38 -4.70
CA HIS A 165 -14.84 -5.24 -3.89
C HIS A 165 -14.08 -4.44 -2.83
N MET A 166 -13.57 -3.25 -3.18
CA MET A 166 -12.92 -2.36 -2.21
C MET A 166 -13.88 -1.95 -1.11
N ARG A 167 -15.08 -1.51 -1.48
CA ARG A 167 -16.13 -1.09 -0.54
C ARG A 167 -16.53 -2.22 0.39
N GLN A 168 -16.75 -3.42 -0.16
CA GLN A 168 -17.11 -4.60 0.65
C GLN A 168 -16.06 -4.88 1.73
N LEU A 169 -14.78 -4.93 1.37
CA LEU A 169 -13.71 -5.17 2.33
C LEU A 169 -13.62 -4.01 3.34
N ASN A 170 -13.57 -2.77 2.86
CA ASN A 170 -13.32 -1.61 3.71
C ASN A 170 -14.44 -1.41 4.76
N LEU A 171 -15.68 -1.71 4.41
CA LEU A 171 -16.81 -1.69 5.37
C LEU A 171 -16.75 -2.84 6.38
N SER A 172 -16.05 -3.92 6.07
CA SER A 172 -15.93 -5.10 6.93
C SER A 172 -14.68 -5.11 7.82
N VAL A 173 -13.78 -4.13 7.70
CA VAL A 173 -12.47 -4.14 8.36
C VAL A 173 -12.56 -4.36 9.86
N HIS A 174 -13.43 -3.64 10.58
CA HIS A 174 -13.57 -3.78 12.03
C HIS A 174 -14.04 -5.18 12.44
N SER A 175 -15.06 -5.71 11.76
CA SER A 175 -15.55 -7.07 12.01
C SER A 175 -14.48 -8.15 11.72
N LEU A 176 -13.64 -7.92 10.72
CA LEU A 176 -12.53 -8.82 10.39
C LEU A 176 -11.40 -8.75 11.44
N ILE A 177 -11.14 -7.57 12.00
CA ILE A 177 -10.20 -7.41 13.12
C ILE A 177 -10.70 -8.19 14.33
N ASP A 178 -11.95 -7.96 14.74
CA ASP A 178 -12.58 -8.66 15.88
C ASP A 178 -12.52 -10.19 15.70
N TYR A 179 -12.82 -10.68 14.48
CA TYR A 179 -12.72 -12.10 14.17
C TYR A 179 -11.30 -12.65 14.29
N ASN A 180 -10.31 -11.91 13.79
CA ASN A 180 -8.91 -12.32 13.88
C ASN A 180 -8.40 -12.33 15.32
N ASP A 181 -8.86 -11.39 16.15
CA ASP A 181 -8.45 -11.29 17.55
C ASP A 181 -9.05 -12.43 18.38
N THR A 182 -10.29 -12.82 18.13
CA THR A 182 -10.92 -13.95 18.84
C THR A 182 -10.29 -15.30 18.52
N LYS A 183 -9.82 -15.52 17.29
CA LYS A 183 -9.15 -16.78 16.90
C LYS A 183 -7.78 -17.02 17.56
N SER A 184 -7.19 -16.00 18.14
CA SER A 184 -5.86 -16.10 18.75
C SER A 184 -5.87 -16.49 20.20
N VAL A 185 -7.06 -16.58 20.79
CA VAL A 185 -7.25 -16.95 22.19
C VAL A 185 -7.51 -18.49 22.34
N GLN A 186 -7.63 -19.19 21.21
CA GLN A 186 -7.71 -20.65 21.15
C GLN A 186 -6.35 -21.27 20.76
#